data_f8d30a4d2709917a8c0c93ab11fa1441
#
_entry.id   f8d30a4d2709917a8c0c93ab11fa1441
#
_cell.length_a   1.000
_cell.length_b   1.000
_cell.length_c   1.000
_cell.angle_alpha   90.00
_cell.angle_beta   90.00
_cell.angle_gamma   90.00
#
_symmetry.space_group_name_H-M   'P 1'
#
loop_
_entity.id
_entity.type
_entity.pdbx_description
1 polymer ?
#
loop_
_entity_poly.entity_id
_entity_poly.type
_entity_poly.pdbx_seq_one_letter_code
_entity_poly.pdbx_strand_id
1 'polypeptide(L)'
;MEDTTYEEINWESKLIAIILRSNYSNNKTAFFSPPNFSQQLGYIVYNKNGTIKPHFHKKIHRDITLTQEVLFIKKGRLIVNFYTTEKKFIESRELKTGDVIFLCSGGHGFEMLEDTEMVEVKQGPYSGRDVDKVVFKGVEDDS
;
A
#
# COMPACT_ATOMS: atom_id res chain seq x y z
N MET A 1 0.11 -24.79 1.15
CA MET A 1 -1.14 -24.02 1.01
C MET A 1 -0.78 -22.55 0.84
N GLU A 2 -1.33 -21.93 -0.18
CA GLU A 2 -1.07 -20.52 -0.45
C GLU A 2 -1.72 -19.64 0.63
N ASP A 3 -0.96 -18.65 1.12
CA ASP A 3 -1.50 -17.70 2.10
C ASP A 3 -2.37 -16.68 1.36
N THR A 4 -3.70 -16.76 1.57
CA THR A 4 -4.67 -15.85 0.95
C THR A 4 -4.84 -14.55 1.74
N THR A 5 -4.15 -14.37 2.87
CA THR A 5 -4.23 -13.17 3.71
C THR A 5 -3.15 -12.15 3.40
N TYR A 6 -2.20 -12.53 2.58
CA TYR A 6 -1.10 -11.70 2.07
C TYR A 6 -1.03 -11.87 0.56
N GLU A 7 -1.03 -10.77 -0.18
CA GLU A 7 -1.01 -10.79 -1.65
C GLU A 7 0.01 -9.80 -2.17
N GLU A 8 0.70 -10.18 -3.22
CA GLU A 8 1.57 -9.28 -3.98
C GLU A 8 1.02 -9.10 -5.38
N ILE A 9 1.04 -7.87 -5.86
CA ILE A 9 0.74 -7.53 -7.25
C ILE A 9 2.07 -7.21 -7.91
N ASN A 10 2.42 -7.99 -8.92
CA ASN A 10 3.67 -7.85 -9.64
C ASN A 10 3.41 -7.68 -11.14
N TRP A 11 4.28 -6.94 -11.80
CA TRP A 11 4.29 -6.77 -13.24
C TRP A 11 5.73 -6.72 -13.74
N GLU A 12 6.11 -7.66 -14.60
CA GLU A 12 7.47 -7.72 -15.19
C GLU A 12 8.56 -7.57 -14.12
N SER A 13 8.50 -8.38 -13.08
CA SER A 13 9.45 -8.39 -11.96
C SER A 13 9.42 -7.14 -11.07
N LYS A 14 8.48 -6.22 -11.28
CA LYS A 14 8.27 -5.06 -10.40
C LYS A 14 7.16 -5.34 -9.43
N LEU A 15 7.39 -5.02 -8.17
CA LEU A 15 6.36 -5.06 -7.13
C LEU A 15 5.51 -3.80 -7.24
N ILE A 16 4.24 -3.98 -7.61
CA ILE A 16 3.28 -2.89 -7.77
C ILE A 16 2.61 -2.57 -6.44
N ALA A 17 2.16 -3.60 -5.73
CA ALA A 17 1.47 -3.41 -4.45
C ALA A 17 1.57 -4.65 -3.58
N ILE A 18 1.37 -4.43 -2.28
CA ILE A 18 1.20 -5.49 -1.28
C ILE A 18 -0.15 -5.28 -0.62
N ILE A 19 -0.94 -6.33 -0.49
CA ILE A 19 -2.20 -6.29 0.25
C ILE A 19 -2.10 -7.20 1.45
N LEU A 20 -2.40 -6.64 2.62
CA LEU A 20 -2.48 -7.36 3.87
C LEU A 20 -3.95 -7.39 4.28
N ARG A 21 -4.56 -8.58 4.23
CA ARG A 21 -5.98 -8.71 4.53
C ARG A 21 -6.26 -8.52 6.01
N SER A 22 -7.49 -8.13 6.33
CA SER A 22 -7.92 -7.86 7.72
C SER A 22 -7.72 -9.06 8.66
N ASN A 23 -7.77 -10.28 8.12
CA ASN A 23 -7.59 -11.51 8.89
C ASN A 23 -6.15 -12.04 8.87
N TYR A 24 -5.21 -11.28 8.32
CA TYR A 24 -3.80 -11.66 8.41
C TYR A 24 -3.40 -11.79 9.88
N SER A 25 -2.66 -12.83 10.20
CA SER A 25 -2.13 -13.04 11.54
C SER A 25 -0.76 -13.71 11.44
N ASN A 26 0.11 -13.37 12.36
CA ASN A 26 1.43 -13.99 12.47
C ASN A 26 1.81 -14.01 13.95
N ASN A 27 2.54 -15.03 14.37
CA ASN A 27 3.05 -15.10 15.75
C ASN A 27 4.40 -14.39 15.91
N LYS A 28 4.96 -13.86 14.85
CA LYS A 28 6.23 -13.13 14.82
C LYS A 28 6.09 -11.84 14.03
N THR A 29 6.88 -10.84 14.41
CA THR A 29 7.05 -9.63 13.60
C THR A 29 7.59 -10.00 12.23
N ALA A 30 7.00 -9.40 11.19
CA ALA A 30 7.40 -9.60 9.80
C ALA A 30 7.39 -8.28 9.06
N PHE A 31 8.40 -8.05 8.22
CA PHE A 31 8.44 -6.93 7.29
C PHE A 31 8.30 -7.49 5.88
N PHE A 32 7.43 -6.89 5.09
CA PHE A 32 7.05 -7.40 3.77
C PHE A 32 7.73 -6.69 2.62
N SER A 33 8.10 -5.44 2.84
CA SER A 33 8.67 -4.60 1.79
C SER A 33 10.16 -4.87 1.61
N PRO A 34 10.68 -4.75 0.36
CA PRO A 34 12.12 -4.78 0.13
C PRO A 34 12.83 -3.72 0.97
N PRO A 35 14.01 -4.03 1.55
CA PRO A 35 14.68 -3.11 2.48
C PRO A 35 15.16 -1.80 1.84
N ASN A 36 15.22 -1.74 0.51
CA ASN A 36 15.59 -0.51 -0.21
C ASN A 36 14.43 0.43 -0.49
N PHE A 37 13.21 0.06 -0.10
CA PHE A 37 12.05 0.94 -0.28
C PHE A 37 12.09 2.07 0.74
N SER A 38 11.63 3.25 0.31
CA SER A 38 11.59 4.45 1.17
C SER A 38 10.59 4.33 2.31
N GLN A 39 9.52 3.56 2.10
CA GLN A 39 8.60 3.17 3.15
C GLN A 39 8.67 1.67 3.38
N GLN A 40 8.51 1.27 4.62
CA GLN A 40 8.58 -0.13 5.01
C GLN A 40 7.26 -0.54 5.64
N LEU A 41 6.64 -1.59 5.11
CA LEU A 41 5.43 -2.16 5.68
C LEU A 41 5.81 -3.35 6.55
N GLY A 42 5.45 -3.28 7.83
CA GLY A 42 5.70 -4.35 8.77
C GLY A 42 4.49 -4.68 9.61
N TYR A 43 4.42 -5.91 10.06
CA TYR A 43 3.44 -6.41 11.01
C TYR A 43 4.17 -6.70 12.31
N ILE A 44 3.80 -5.99 13.37
CA ILE A 44 4.56 -5.98 14.62
C ILE A 44 3.81 -6.82 15.66
N VAL A 45 4.51 -7.79 16.23
CA VAL A 45 3.94 -8.70 17.23
C VAL A 45 4.79 -8.69 18.50
N TYR A 46 4.16 -8.38 19.62
CA TYR A 46 4.77 -8.42 20.95
C TYR A 46 3.84 -9.16 21.89
N ASN A 47 4.40 -9.97 22.77
CA ASN A 47 3.65 -10.62 23.84
C ASN A 47 3.36 -9.62 24.97
N LYS A 48 2.36 -9.97 25.79
CA LYS A 48 2.05 -9.21 27.01
C LYS A 48 3.33 -9.07 27.85
N ASN A 49 3.53 -7.91 28.43
CA ASN A 49 4.71 -7.51 29.23
C ASN A 49 5.98 -7.31 28.41
N GLY A 50 5.93 -7.49 27.10
CA GLY A 50 7.03 -7.09 26.22
C GLY A 50 7.22 -5.57 26.24
N THR A 51 8.43 -5.13 26.00
CA THR A 51 8.76 -3.71 25.98
C THR A 51 9.59 -3.39 24.75
N ILE A 52 9.41 -2.19 24.25
CA ILE A 52 10.31 -1.61 23.24
C ILE A 52 11.10 -0.54 23.96
N LYS A 53 12.44 -0.63 23.93
CA LYS A 53 13.27 0.37 24.59
C LYS A 53 13.03 1.73 23.96
N PRO A 54 12.97 2.81 24.79
CA PRO A 54 12.88 4.16 24.23
C PRO A 54 14.02 4.41 23.25
N HIS A 55 13.69 5.01 22.13
CA HIS A 55 14.67 5.27 21.08
C HIS A 55 14.20 6.44 20.22
N PHE A 56 15.14 7.00 19.49
CA PHE A 56 14.84 7.93 18.40
C PHE A 56 15.63 7.52 17.17
N HIS A 57 15.12 7.91 16.01
CA HIS A 57 15.77 7.61 14.75
C HIS A 57 16.78 8.70 14.40
N LYS A 58 17.98 8.29 14.02
CA LYS A 58 19.02 9.22 13.60
C LYS A 58 18.63 9.90 12.29
N LYS A 59 19.06 11.12 12.10
CA LYS A 59 18.89 11.79 10.81
C LYS A 59 19.75 11.08 9.78
N ILE A 60 19.13 10.70 8.69
CA ILE A 60 19.79 10.04 7.56
C ILE A 60 19.33 10.74 6.30
N HIS A 61 20.30 11.12 5.45
CA HIS A 61 19.95 11.65 4.13
C HIS A 61 19.38 10.53 3.27
N ARG A 62 18.25 10.80 2.60
CA ARG A 62 17.61 9.87 1.67
C ARG A 62 17.27 10.59 0.38
N ASP A 63 17.63 9.97 -0.75
CA ASP A 63 17.19 10.42 -2.07
C ASP A 63 15.98 9.58 -2.45
N ILE A 64 14.81 10.22 -2.52
CA ILE A 64 13.53 9.55 -2.75
C ILE A 64 12.93 10.12 -4.03
N THR A 65 12.68 9.24 -4.99
CA THR A 65 12.11 9.62 -6.29
C THR A 65 10.70 9.06 -6.51
N LEU A 66 10.34 8.00 -5.79
CA LEU A 66 9.01 7.39 -5.89
C LEU A 66 8.13 7.88 -4.74
N THR A 67 6.89 8.16 -5.07
CA THR A 67 5.86 8.37 -4.06
C THR A 67 5.23 7.02 -3.76
N GLN A 68 5.47 6.53 -2.56
CA GLN A 68 4.82 5.31 -2.05
C GLN A 68 3.79 5.71 -1.02
N GLU A 69 2.73 4.92 -0.90
CA GLU A 69 1.65 5.21 0.04
C GLU A 69 1.05 3.94 0.61
N VAL A 70 0.57 4.05 1.85
CA VAL A 70 -0.14 2.96 2.53
C VAL A 70 -1.55 3.45 2.82
N LEU A 71 -2.54 2.65 2.47
CA LEU A 71 -3.93 2.91 2.78
C LEU A 71 -4.44 1.85 3.73
N PHE A 72 -5.07 2.29 4.81
CA PHE A 72 -5.82 1.45 5.72
C PHE A 72 -7.30 1.66 5.47
N ILE A 73 -8.03 0.59 5.15
CA ILE A 73 -9.45 0.66 4.90
C ILE A 73 -10.18 0.61 6.24
N LYS A 74 -10.59 1.78 6.71
CA LYS A 74 -11.27 1.90 8.00
C LYS A 74 -12.70 1.41 7.93
N LYS A 75 -13.37 1.68 6.80
CA LYS A 75 -14.77 1.31 6.59
C LYS A 75 -15.05 1.24 5.10
N GLY A 76 -15.82 0.24 4.70
CA GLY A 76 -16.36 0.16 3.36
C GLY A 76 -15.79 -0.98 2.53
N ARG A 77 -16.05 -0.88 1.24
CA ARG A 77 -15.64 -1.87 0.24
C ARG A 77 -15.39 -1.16 -1.08
N LEU A 78 -14.28 -1.50 -1.73
CA LEU A 78 -13.84 -0.83 -2.95
C LEU A 78 -13.04 -1.78 -3.83
N ILE A 79 -12.92 -1.41 -5.09
CA ILE A 79 -12.02 -2.07 -6.03
C ILE A 79 -10.82 -1.16 -6.25
N VAL A 80 -9.62 -1.74 -6.21
CA VAL A 80 -8.40 -1.07 -6.66
C VAL A 80 -8.00 -1.67 -8.01
N ASN A 81 -7.74 -0.80 -8.98
CA ASN A 81 -7.28 -1.15 -10.31
C ASN A 81 -5.82 -0.74 -10.43
N PHE A 82 -4.97 -1.65 -10.88
CA PHE A 82 -3.53 -1.42 -11.00
C PHE A 82 -3.14 -1.19 -12.46
N TYR A 83 -2.19 -0.27 -12.65
CA TYR A 83 -1.70 0.12 -13.98
C TYR A 83 -0.19 0.22 -13.98
N THR A 84 0.40 0.05 -15.15
CA THR A 84 1.79 0.43 -15.38
C THR A 84 1.92 1.95 -15.46
N THR A 85 3.14 2.47 -15.38
CA THR A 85 3.39 3.90 -15.62
C THR A 85 3.14 4.31 -17.07
N GLU A 86 2.97 3.35 -17.97
CA GLU A 86 2.59 3.58 -19.37
C GLU A 86 1.07 3.54 -19.55
N LYS A 87 0.31 3.55 -18.45
CA LYS A 87 -1.16 3.59 -18.40
C LYS A 87 -1.83 2.29 -18.84
N LYS A 88 -1.10 1.19 -18.83
CA LYS A 88 -1.64 -0.13 -19.20
C LYS A 88 -2.26 -0.77 -17.96
N PHE A 89 -3.50 -1.24 -18.07
CA PHE A 89 -4.19 -1.97 -17.01
C PHE A 89 -3.50 -3.32 -16.73
N ILE A 90 -3.30 -3.63 -15.46
CA ILE A 90 -2.68 -4.88 -15.01
C ILE A 90 -3.73 -5.84 -14.50
N GLU A 91 -4.36 -5.51 -13.38
CA GLU A 91 -5.40 -6.32 -12.72
C GLU A 91 -6.08 -5.53 -11.63
N SER A 92 -7.10 -6.11 -11.04
CA SER A 92 -7.89 -5.50 -9.96
C SER A 92 -7.92 -6.40 -8.73
N ARG A 93 -8.17 -5.78 -7.59
CA ARG A 93 -8.47 -6.46 -6.32
C ARG A 93 -9.57 -5.72 -5.58
N GLU A 94 -10.43 -6.46 -4.90
CA GLU A 94 -11.39 -5.88 -3.98
C GLU A 94 -10.76 -5.73 -2.60
N LEU A 95 -10.96 -4.59 -1.97
CA LEU A 95 -10.54 -4.29 -0.60
C LEU A 95 -11.78 -4.06 0.25
N LYS A 96 -11.68 -4.38 1.52
CA LYS A 96 -12.76 -4.19 2.50
C LYS A 96 -12.21 -3.71 3.83
N THR A 97 -13.12 -3.37 4.74
CA THR A 97 -12.79 -2.91 6.09
C THR A 97 -11.71 -3.78 6.73
N GLY A 98 -10.66 -3.13 7.23
CA GLY A 98 -9.54 -3.76 7.91
C GLY A 98 -8.38 -4.16 7.02
N ASP A 99 -8.56 -4.13 5.69
CA ASP A 99 -7.47 -4.41 4.76
C ASP A 99 -6.49 -3.24 4.73
N VAL A 100 -5.22 -3.56 4.50
CA VAL A 100 -4.14 -2.58 4.30
C VAL A 100 -3.54 -2.83 2.92
N ILE A 101 -3.35 -1.77 2.15
CA ILE A 101 -2.65 -1.86 0.87
C ILE A 101 -1.45 -0.91 0.87
N PHE A 102 -0.32 -1.44 0.43
CA PHE A 102 0.91 -0.67 0.19
C PHE A 102 1.08 -0.52 -1.31
N LEU A 103 0.94 0.71 -1.79
CA LEU A 103 1.10 1.07 -3.20
C LEU A 103 2.56 1.43 -3.43
N CYS A 104 3.28 0.51 -4.07
CA CYS A 104 4.75 0.58 -4.19
C CYS A 104 5.22 1.32 -5.44
N SER A 105 4.56 1.04 -6.57
CA SER A 105 4.95 1.61 -7.86
C SER A 105 3.78 1.49 -8.85
N GLY A 106 3.96 2.06 -10.05
CA GLY A 106 2.92 2.03 -11.08
C GLY A 106 1.77 2.97 -10.78
N GLY A 107 0.66 2.78 -11.47
CA GLY A 107 -0.55 3.55 -11.30
C GLY A 107 -1.64 2.77 -10.60
N HIS A 108 -2.60 3.50 -10.05
CA HIS A 108 -3.75 2.89 -9.39
C HIS A 108 -4.96 3.81 -9.49
N GLY A 109 -6.13 3.19 -9.54
CA GLY A 109 -7.42 3.87 -9.46
C GLY A 109 -8.34 3.11 -8.54
N PHE A 110 -9.40 3.74 -8.08
CA PHE A 110 -10.32 3.16 -7.10
C PHE A 110 -11.76 3.35 -7.54
N GLU A 111 -12.56 2.32 -7.30
CA GLU A 111 -14.02 2.37 -7.49
C GLU A 111 -14.68 1.98 -6.18
N MET A 112 -15.47 2.87 -5.61
CA MET A 112 -16.13 2.61 -4.33
C MET A 112 -17.39 1.79 -4.57
N LEU A 113 -17.48 0.63 -3.90
CA LEU A 113 -18.67 -0.25 -3.93
C LEU A 113 -19.65 0.09 -2.81
N GLU A 114 -19.18 0.76 -1.78
CA GLU A 114 -19.94 1.24 -0.63
C GLU A 114 -19.36 2.58 -0.20
N ASP A 115 -20.01 3.25 0.74
CA ASP A 115 -19.41 4.42 1.40
C ASP A 115 -18.11 3.96 2.07
N THR A 116 -17.02 4.61 1.76
CA THR A 116 -15.68 4.17 2.15
C THR A 116 -14.91 5.27 2.85
N GLU A 117 -14.24 4.90 3.93
CA GLU A 117 -13.32 5.77 4.67
C GLU A 117 -11.96 5.05 4.75
N MET A 118 -10.90 5.80 4.46
CA MET A 118 -9.53 5.28 4.47
C MET A 118 -8.61 6.23 5.21
N VAL A 119 -7.59 5.67 5.86
CA VAL A 119 -6.47 6.43 6.38
C VAL A 119 -5.30 6.22 5.43
N GLU A 120 -4.71 7.32 4.97
CA GLU A 120 -3.58 7.30 4.05
C GLU A 120 -2.31 7.79 4.73
N VAL A 121 -1.22 7.07 4.53
CA VAL A 121 0.14 7.51 4.85
C VAL A 121 0.91 7.55 3.55
N LYS A 122 1.40 8.73 3.18
CA LYS A 122 2.03 8.94 1.88
C LYS A 122 3.39 9.61 2.04
N GLN A 123 4.29 9.30 1.13
CA GLN A 123 5.58 9.97 1.03
C GLN A 123 5.39 11.48 0.89
N GLY A 124 6.00 12.25 1.80
CA GLY A 124 6.06 13.69 1.71
C GLY A 124 7.45 14.18 1.31
N PRO A 125 7.66 15.50 1.31
CA PRO A 125 6.65 16.55 1.53
C PRO A 125 5.67 16.69 0.36
N TYR A 126 4.50 17.27 0.63
CA TYR A 126 3.46 17.47 -0.38
C TYR A 126 3.76 18.73 -1.22
N SER A 127 3.88 18.55 -2.53
CA SER A 127 4.23 19.60 -3.48
C SER A 127 3.07 20.06 -4.37
N GLY A 128 1.87 19.56 -4.11
CA GLY A 128 0.69 19.84 -4.89
C GLY A 128 0.33 18.70 -5.85
N ARG A 129 -0.95 18.62 -6.22
CA ARG A 129 -1.49 17.52 -7.04
C ARG A 129 -0.79 17.43 -8.40
N ASP A 130 -0.59 18.55 -9.07
CA ASP A 130 -0.04 18.57 -10.43
C ASP A 130 1.44 18.19 -10.49
N VAL A 131 2.15 18.36 -9.38
CA VAL A 131 3.56 17.92 -9.26
C VAL A 131 3.64 16.45 -8.89
N ASP A 132 2.71 15.99 -8.04
CA ASP A 132 2.70 14.62 -7.52
C ASP A 132 2.14 13.59 -8.50
N LYS A 133 1.11 13.98 -9.27
CA LYS A 133 0.29 13.01 -10.03
C LYS A 133 0.21 13.31 -11.52
N VAL A 134 0.15 12.23 -12.30
CA VAL A 134 -0.36 12.24 -13.68
C VAL A 134 -1.69 11.51 -13.66
N VAL A 135 -2.77 12.23 -13.93
CA VAL A 135 -4.12 11.67 -14.01
C VAL A 135 -4.41 11.22 -15.43
N PHE A 136 -4.96 10.03 -15.58
CA PHE A 136 -5.28 9.48 -16.89
C PHE A 136 -6.60 8.72 -16.84
N LYS A 137 -7.16 8.46 -18.02
CA LYS A 137 -8.41 7.70 -18.16
C LYS A 137 -8.11 6.21 -18.05
N GLY A 138 -8.83 5.51 -17.15
CA GLY A 138 -8.67 4.10 -16.89
C GLY A 138 -10.00 3.34 -16.94
N VAL A 139 -9.99 2.08 -16.48
CA VAL A 139 -11.18 1.23 -16.47
C VAL A 139 -12.29 1.77 -15.57
N GLU A 140 -11.96 2.59 -14.56
CA GLU A 140 -12.92 3.26 -13.70
C GLU A 140 -13.88 4.16 -14.47
N ASP A 141 -13.41 4.70 -15.60
CA ASP A 141 -14.19 5.61 -16.45
C ASP A 141 -15.12 4.89 -17.41
N ASP A 142 -15.02 3.57 -17.50
CA ASP A 142 -15.82 2.75 -18.41
C ASP A 142 -17.07 2.17 -17.72
N SER A 143 -17.25 2.43 -16.46
CA SER A 143 -18.37 1.94 -15.65
C SER A 143 -19.57 2.86 -15.66
#